data_b860644fa4f46e9f380c1f3f6718d54c
#
_entry.id   b860644fa4f46e9f380c1f3f6718d54c
#
_cell.length_a   1.000
_cell.length_b   1.000
_cell.length_c   1.000
_cell.angle_alpha   90.00
_cell.angle_beta   90.00
_cell.angle_gamma   90.00
#
_symmetry.space_group_name_H-M   'P 1'
#
loop_
_entity.id
_entity.type
_entity.pdbx_description
1 polymer ?
#
loop_
_entity_poly.entity_id
_entity_poly.type
_entity_poly.pdbx_seq_one_letter_code
_entity_poly.pdbx_strand_id
1 'polypeptide(L)'
;PPCPPTVTPPGEHDDTFSYGRRVGYTDGSCIGTKCEHALRSAGYGLAWGKDHPNNVAAPLEGPWQSSQRAELSAAVRMTEAAPGEPLLIRTDSAWTMAGGLLLLQGYRPDVRWESGDLWRRWAAALRGRGPAHQVFLQKVKAHVDESHFARGIITRAEAEGNERAD
;
A
#
# COMPACT_ATOMS: atom_id res chain seq x y z
N PRO A 1 -12.03 22.73 2.13
CA PRO A 1 -13.13 21.91 1.68
C PRO A 1 -12.64 20.74 0.83
N PRO A 2 -13.27 19.59 0.93
CA PRO A 2 -12.90 18.48 0.06
C PRO A 2 -13.12 18.89 -1.39
N CYS A 3 -12.23 18.47 -2.28
CA CYS A 3 -12.47 18.62 -3.70
C CYS A 3 -13.79 17.93 -4.04
N PRO A 4 -14.63 18.54 -4.90
CA PRO A 4 -15.83 17.87 -5.35
C PRO A 4 -15.44 16.53 -5.95
N PRO A 5 -16.19 15.47 -5.68
CA PRO A 5 -15.88 14.17 -6.23
C PRO A 5 -15.87 14.28 -7.75
N THR A 6 -14.81 13.79 -8.35
CA THR A 6 -14.80 13.59 -9.79
C THR A 6 -15.89 12.59 -10.09
N VAL A 7 -16.83 12.97 -10.92
CA VAL A 7 -17.97 12.10 -11.26
C VAL A 7 -17.44 10.87 -12.00
N THR A 8 -17.47 9.74 -11.33
CA THR A 8 -17.15 8.46 -11.96
C THR A 8 -18.34 8.09 -12.85
N PRO A 9 -18.13 7.77 -14.12
CA PRO A 9 -19.23 7.32 -14.98
C PRO A 9 -19.97 6.13 -14.33
N PRO A 10 -21.30 6.09 -14.44
CA PRO A 10 -22.09 4.99 -13.90
C PRO A 10 -21.60 3.65 -14.45
N GLY A 11 -21.31 2.71 -13.53
CA GLY A 11 -20.86 1.36 -13.89
C GLY A 11 -19.36 1.20 -14.01
N GLU A 12 -18.57 2.28 -13.89
CA GLU A 12 -17.11 2.20 -13.81
C GLU A 12 -16.64 2.58 -12.41
N HIS A 13 -16.14 1.62 -11.68
CA HIS A 13 -15.28 1.78 -10.50
C HIS A 13 -15.76 2.80 -9.46
N ASP A 14 -16.88 2.54 -8.81
CA ASP A 14 -17.37 3.32 -7.67
C ASP A 14 -16.32 3.39 -6.54
N ASP A 15 -15.34 2.47 -6.54
CA ASP A 15 -14.27 2.39 -5.57
C ASP A 15 -13.06 3.27 -5.92
N THR A 16 -13.05 3.91 -7.10
CA THR A 16 -11.90 4.68 -7.58
C THR A 16 -11.74 6.01 -6.88
N PHE A 17 -12.83 6.59 -6.42
CA PHE A 17 -12.85 7.86 -5.68
C PHE A 17 -13.77 7.77 -4.48
N SER A 18 -13.32 8.33 -3.36
CA SER A 18 -14.11 8.44 -2.15
C SER A 18 -13.67 9.69 -1.39
N TYR A 19 -14.64 10.43 -0.86
CA TYR A 19 -14.37 11.70 -0.18
C TYR A 19 -13.54 12.68 -1.01
N GLY A 20 -13.73 12.70 -2.34
CA GLY A 20 -12.96 13.53 -3.25
C GLY A 20 -11.52 13.10 -3.43
N ARG A 21 -11.18 11.88 -3.05
CA ARG A 21 -9.83 11.34 -3.09
C ARG A 21 -9.76 10.10 -3.98
N ARG A 22 -8.64 9.95 -4.68
CA ARG A 22 -8.37 8.70 -5.36
C ARG A 22 -8.18 7.60 -4.33
N VAL A 23 -8.88 6.50 -4.51
CA VAL A 23 -8.79 5.34 -3.62
C VAL A 23 -7.76 4.37 -4.17
N GLY A 24 -6.87 3.93 -3.30
CA GLY A 24 -5.94 2.86 -3.60
C GLY A 24 -5.98 1.79 -2.51
N TYR A 25 -5.90 0.54 -2.93
CA TYR A 25 -5.83 -0.61 -2.05
C TYR A 25 -4.42 -1.15 -2.05
N THR A 26 -3.91 -1.43 -0.86
CA THR A 26 -2.59 -2.02 -0.69
C THR A 26 -2.71 -3.34 0.06
N ASP A 27 -1.88 -4.28 -0.31
CA ASP A 27 -1.77 -5.55 0.40
C ASP A 27 -0.34 -6.05 0.33
N GLY A 28 0.03 -6.85 1.30
CA GLY A 28 1.33 -7.50 1.36
C GLY A 28 1.19 -8.90 1.94
N SER A 29 2.04 -9.79 1.49
CA SER A 29 2.02 -11.18 1.94
C SER A 29 3.40 -11.77 1.94
N CYS A 30 3.60 -12.80 2.72
CA CYS A 30 4.85 -13.54 2.78
C CYS A 30 4.58 -15.02 2.92
N ILE A 31 5.23 -15.81 2.09
CA ILE A 31 5.23 -17.27 2.20
C ILE A 31 6.54 -17.73 2.82
N GLY A 32 6.51 -18.93 3.41
CA GLY A 32 7.68 -19.47 4.08
C GLY A 32 7.97 -18.85 5.43
N THR A 33 6.95 -18.29 6.11
CA THR A 33 7.12 -17.62 7.41
C THR A 33 7.63 -18.53 8.53
N LYS A 34 7.46 -19.84 8.38
CA LYS A 34 7.98 -20.85 9.31
C LYS A 34 9.41 -21.28 9.00
N CYS A 35 9.96 -20.80 7.91
CA CYS A 35 11.31 -21.10 7.47
C CYS A 35 12.30 -20.03 7.94
N GLU A 36 13.59 -20.31 7.76
CA GLU A 36 14.62 -19.30 7.93
C GLU A 36 14.37 -18.11 6.98
N HIS A 37 14.83 -16.93 7.37
CA HIS A 37 14.62 -15.70 6.60
C HIS A 37 15.02 -15.83 5.13
N ALA A 38 16.12 -16.52 4.87
CA ALA A 38 16.62 -16.72 3.50
C ALA A 38 15.66 -17.50 2.59
N LEU A 39 14.70 -18.23 3.18
CA LEU A 39 13.72 -19.04 2.45
C LEU A 39 12.36 -18.38 2.35
N ARG A 40 12.20 -17.19 2.93
CA ARG A 40 10.95 -16.45 2.86
C ARG A 40 10.85 -15.66 1.56
N SER A 41 9.64 -15.56 1.06
CA SER A 41 9.34 -14.79 -0.15
C SER A 41 8.11 -13.94 0.09
N ALA A 42 8.27 -12.64 -0.01
CA ALA A 42 7.19 -11.69 0.17
C ALA A 42 6.86 -10.96 -1.13
N GLY A 43 5.63 -10.53 -1.25
CA GLY A 43 5.16 -9.74 -2.37
C GLY A 43 4.17 -8.67 -1.90
N TYR A 44 3.97 -7.68 -2.72
CA TYR A 44 2.99 -6.62 -2.46
C TYR A 44 2.16 -6.31 -3.70
N GLY A 45 0.98 -5.77 -3.45
CA GLY A 45 0.08 -5.35 -4.50
C GLY A 45 -0.44 -3.94 -4.28
N LEU A 46 -0.57 -3.21 -5.37
CA LEU A 46 -1.22 -1.90 -5.43
C LEU A 46 -2.39 -2.02 -6.39
N ALA A 47 -3.58 -1.65 -5.95
CA ALA A 47 -4.77 -1.69 -6.81
C ALA A 47 -5.51 -0.36 -6.77
N TRP A 48 -5.73 0.21 -7.93
CA TRP A 48 -6.44 1.46 -8.15
C TRP A 48 -7.87 1.24 -8.64
N GLY A 49 -8.22 0.00 -8.91
CA GLY A 49 -9.50 -0.43 -9.43
C GLY A 49 -9.34 -1.65 -10.31
N LYS A 50 -10.45 -2.25 -10.68
CA LYS A 50 -10.44 -3.44 -11.53
C LYS A 50 -9.81 -3.11 -12.88
N ASP A 51 -8.85 -3.94 -13.29
CA ASP A 51 -8.16 -3.81 -14.58
C ASP A 51 -7.49 -2.44 -14.81
N HIS A 52 -7.24 -1.69 -13.72
CA HIS A 52 -6.58 -0.39 -13.84
C HIS A 52 -5.14 -0.60 -14.34
N PRO A 53 -4.67 0.20 -15.33
CA PRO A 53 -3.34 0.01 -15.92
C PRO A 53 -2.19 0.23 -14.94
N ASN A 54 -2.41 0.97 -13.87
CA ASN A 54 -1.39 1.24 -12.86
C ASN A 54 -1.41 0.26 -11.68
N ASN A 55 -2.24 -0.78 -11.76
CA ASN A 55 -2.17 -1.86 -10.79
C ASN A 55 -0.82 -2.55 -10.87
N VAL A 56 -0.24 -2.85 -9.72
CA VAL A 56 1.09 -3.44 -9.61
C VAL A 56 1.03 -4.70 -8.75
N ALA A 57 1.69 -5.73 -9.23
CA ALA A 57 2.00 -6.92 -8.44
C ALA A 57 3.50 -7.15 -8.54
N ALA A 58 4.20 -7.13 -7.40
CA ALA A 58 5.65 -7.24 -7.42
C ALA A 58 6.19 -8.00 -6.21
N PRO A 59 7.27 -8.74 -6.38
CA PRO A 59 7.99 -9.30 -5.24
C PRO A 59 8.66 -8.18 -4.43
N LEU A 60 8.74 -8.40 -3.12
CA LEU A 60 9.42 -7.47 -2.23
C LEU A 60 10.93 -7.52 -2.49
N GLU A 61 11.52 -6.35 -2.60
CA GLU A 61 12.96 -6.21 -2.85
C GLU A 61 13.77 -6.41 -1.57
N GLY A 62 14.98 -6.88 -1.73
CA GLY A 62 15.96 -6.99 -0.64
C GLY A 62 15.84 -8.28 0.16
N PRO A 63 16.77 -8.48 1.12
CA PRO A 63 16.87 -9.74 1.86
C PRO A 63 15.85 -9.88 3.00
N TRP A 64 15.26 -8.80 3.46
CA TRP A 64 14.32 -8.81 4.57
C TRP A 64 12.90 -9.03 4.06
N GLN A 65 12.45 -10.28 4.12
CA GLN A 65 11.17 -10.70 3.57
C GLN A 65 10.16 -10.94 4.70
N SER A 66 9.15 -10.08 4.79
CA SER A 66 8.05 -10.22 5.74
C SER A 66 6.76 -9.64 5.17
N SER A 67 5.63 -10.11 5.66
CA SER A 67 4.33 -9.56 5.27
C SER A 67 4.20 -8.10 5.69
N GLN A 68 4.66 -7.75 6.89
CA GLN A 68 4.61 -6.37 7.38
C GLN A 68 5.43 -5.42 6.51
N ARG A 69 6.63 -5.83 6.13
CA ARG A 69 7.47 -5.03 5.24
C ARG A 69 6.85 -4.89 3.86
N ALA A 70 6.22 -5.94 3.34
CA ALA A 70 5.52 -5.89 2.06
C ALA A 70 4.34 -4.93 2.11
N GLU A 71 3.54 -4.96 3.17
CA GLU A 71 2.43 -4.03 3.40
C GLU A 71 2.90 -2.58 3.41
N LEU A 72 3.96 -2.30 4.14
CA LEU A 72 4.54 -0.96 4.23
C LEU A 72 5.09 -0.51 2.88
N SER A 73 5.79 -1.40 2.17
CA SER A 73 6.31 -1.11 0.83
C SER A 73 5.19 -0.72 -0.14
N ALA A 74 4.05 -1.41 -0.06
CA ALA A 74 2.89 -1.09 -0.89
C ALA A 74 2.37 0.32 -0.61
N ALA A 75 2.23 0.69 0.67
CA ALA A 75 1.76 2.03 1.06
C ALA A 75 2.72 3.14 0.58
N VAL A 76 4.02 2.93 0.75
CA VAL A 76 5.05 3.87 0.30
C VAL A 76 4.97 4.07 -1.21
N ARG A 77 4.95 2.99 -1.97
CA ARG A 77 4.94 3.06 -3.44
C ARG A 77 3.65 3.68 -3.97
N MET A 78 2.52 3.39 -3.33
CA MET A 78 1.24 4.00 -3.70
C MET A 78 1.28 5.52 -3.50
N THR A 79 1.83 5.99 -2.38
CA THR A 79 2.00 7.40 -2.11
C THR A 79 2.90 8.08 -3.14
N GLU A 80 3.98 7.43 -3.52
CA GLU A 80 4.92 7.93 -4.52
C GLU A 80 4.34 7.94 -5.94
N ALA A 81 3.45 6.99 -6.23
CA ALA A 81 2.86 6.86 -7.57
C ALA A 81 1.83 7.95 -7.89
N ALA A 82 1.25 8.59 -6.89
CA ALA A 82 0.20 9.59 -7.06
C ALA A 82 0.54 10.89 -6.30
N PRO A 83 1.66 11.56 -6.62
CA PRO A 83 2.14 12.71 -5.84
C PRO A 83 1.29 13.96 -6.02
N GLY A 84 0.59 14.09 -7.13
CA GLY A 84 -0.13 15.30 -7.51
C GLY A 84 -1.63 15.24 -7.28
N GLU A 85 -2.13 14.32 -6.49
CA GLU A 85 -3.57 14.19 -6.25
C GLU A 85 -3.89 13.77 -4.83
N PRO A 86 -5.07 14.16 -4.30
CA PRO A 86 -5.53 13.67 -3.01
C PRO A 86 -5.68 12.15 -3.05
N LEU A 87 -5.26 11.48 -1.98
CA LEU A 87 -5.15 10.02 -1.95
C LEU A 87 -5.79 9.46 -0.69
N LEU A 88 -6.56 8.40 -0.85
CA LEU A 88 -7.06 7.57 0.25
C LEU A 88 -6.48 6.17 0.08
N ILE A 89 -5.61 5.78 0.99
CA ILE A 89 -5.02 4.45 1.01
C ILE A 89 -5.83 3.55 1.94
N ARG A 90 -6.36 2.47 1.40
CA ARG A 90 -7.03 1.42 2.16
C ARG A 90 -6.09 0.25 2.38
N THR A 91 -5.86 -0.07 3.62
CA THR A 91 -4.97 -1.17 4.02
C THR A 91 -5.63 -2.03 5.09
N ASP A 92 -5.33 -3.32 5.10
CA ASP A 92 -5.74 -4.22 6.18
C ASP A 92 -4.69 -4.33 7.30
N SER A 93 -3.53 -3.73 7.10
CA SER A 93 -2.43 -3.79 8.06
C SER A 93 -2.59 -2.76 9.17
N ALA A 94 -2.88 -3.23 10.39
CA ALA A 94 -2.96 -2.37 11.56
C ALA A 94 -1.59 -1.71 11.88
N TRP A 95 -0.52 -2.43 11.66
CA TRP A 95 0.85 -1.95 11.88
C TRP A 95 1.21 -0.80 10.93
N THR A 96 0.92 -0.96 9.64
CA THR A 96 1.13 0.08 8.63
C THR A 96 0.27 1.31 8.94
N MET A 97 -0.97 1.08 9.32
CA MET A 97 -1.92 2.14 9.67
C MET A 97 -1.43 2.96 10.87
N ALA A 98 -1.00 2.29 11.93
CA ALA A 98 -0.55 2.95 13.16
C ALA A 98 0.68 3.84 12.88
N GLY A 99 1.68 3.31 12.20
CA GLY A 99 2.87 4.08 11.85
C GLY A 99 2.58 5.21 10.89
N GLY A 100 1.73 4.96 9.89
CA GLY A 100 1.34 5.98 8.91
C GLY A 100 0.60 7.15 9.56
N LEU A 101 -0.29 6.88 10.50
CA LEU A 101 -0.98 7.94 11.24
C LEU A 101 -0.01 8.80 12.06
N LEU A 102 1.01 8.19 12.65
CA LEU A 102 2.06 8.95 13.35
C LEU A 102 2.80 9.88 12.39
N LEU A 103 3.17 9.38 11.21
CA LEU A 103 3.85 10.21 10.20
C LEU A 103 2.96 11.37 9.74
N LEU A 104 1.66 11.12 9.56
CA LEU A 104 0.72 12.17 9.16
C LEU A 104 0.54 13.25 10.24
N GLN A 105 0.77 12.90 11.49
CA GLN A 105 0.76 13.83 12.62
C GLN A 105 2.07 14.60 12.78
N GLY A 106 3.06 14.33 11.95
CA GLY A 106 4.35 15.00 11.99
C GLY A 106 5.44 14.29 12.79
N TYR A 107 5.16 13.13 13.34
CA TYR A 107 6.19 12.35 14.02
C TYR A 107 7.25 11.88 13.04
N ARG A 108 8.50 11.89 13.49
CA ARG A 108 9.62 11.36 12.71
C ARG A 108 9.79 9.88 13.04
N PRO A 109 10.15 9.04 12.03
CA PRO A 109 10.45 7.64 12.32
C PRO A 109 11.61 7.53 13.30
N ASP A 110 11.40 6.72 14.34
CA ASP A 110 12.45 6.40 15.30
C ASP A 110 13.44 5.43 14.64
N VAL A 111 14.72 5.57 14.95
CA VAL A 111 15.76 4.68 14.41
C VAL A 111 15.57 3.22 14.82
N ARG A 112 14.79 2.97 15.87
CA ARG A 112 14.46 1.63 16.35
C ARG A 112 13.26 1.00 15.65
N TRP A 113 12.55 1.74 14.84
CA TRP A 113 11.41 1.18 14.11
C TRP A 113 11.87 0.14 13.12
N GLU A 114 11.24 -1.03 13.16
CA GLU A 114 11.45 -2.08 12.18
C GLU A 114 11.12 -1.55 10.77
N SER A 115 11.93 -1.89 9.78
CA SER A 115 11.83 -1.36 8.42
C SER A 115 11.98 0.16 8.35
N GLY A 116 12.88 0.72 9.14
CA GLY A 116 13.08 2.16 9.23
C GLY A 116 13.40 2.84 7.91
N ASP A 117 14.05 2.15 6.99
CA ASP A 117 14.30 2.64 5.64
C ASP A 117 12.99 2.99 4.90
N LEU A 118 11.99 2.12 4.99
CA LEU A 118 10.69 2.33 4.38
C LEU A 118 9.89 3.42 5.09
N TRP A 119 9.93 3.46 6.42
CA TRP A 119 9.27 4.52 7.18
C TRP A 119 9.83 5.89 6.85
N ARG A 120 11.14 6.03 6.73
CA ARG A 120 11.79 7.29 6.33
C ARG A 120 11.42 7.68 4.90
N ARG A 121 11.37 6.71 3.99
CA ARG A 121 10.96 6.94 2.61
C ARG A 121 9.50 7.41 2.52
N TRP A 122 8.61 6.80 3.30
CA TRP A 122 7.21 7.21 3.35
C TRP A 122 7.07 8.61 3.93
N ALA A 123 7.76 8.90 5.02
CA ALA A 123 7.76 10.24 5.62
C ALA A 123 8.20 11.31 4.61
N ALA A 124 9.21 11.03 3.80
CA ALA A 124 9.67 11.94 2.76
C ALA A 124 8.61 12.14 1.68
N ALA A 125 7.97 11.08 1.23
CA ALA A 125 6.90 11.15 0.24
C ALA A 125 5.70 11.95 0.76
N LEU A 126 5.33 11.78 2.03
CA LEU A 126 4.23 12.52 2.64
C LEU A 126 4.56 14.00 2.80
N ARG A 127 5.79 14.34 3.20
CA ARG A 127 6.23 15.74 3.34
C ARG A 127 6.26 16.49 2.02
N GLY A 128 6.52 15.80 0.93
CA GLY A 128 6.56 16.40 -0.40
C GLY A 128 5.20 16.80 -0.95
N ARG A 129 4.12 16.46 -0.25
CA ARG A 129 2.76 16.71 -0.71
C ARG A 129 2.22 18.00 -0.06
N GLY A 130 1.60 18.85 -0.87
CA GLY A 130 0.93 20.04 -0.35
C GLY A 130 -0.41 19.70 0.33
N PRO A 131 -1.01 20.69 1.03
CA PRO A 131 -2.29 20.49 1.73
C PRO A 131 -3.43 19.99 0.84
N ALA A 132 -3.44 20.39 -0.42
CA ALA A 132 -4.45 19.95 -1.39
C ALA A 132 -4.29 18.47 -1.80
N HIS A 133 -3.15 17.87 -1.53
CA HIS A 133 -2.81 16.51 -1.96
C HIS A 133 -2.55 15.57 -0.77
N GLN A 134 -3.18 15.86 0.36
CA GLN A 134 -3.00 15.04 1.57
C GLN A 134 -3.42 13.59 1.36
N VAL A 135 -2.72 12.72 2.05
CA VAL A 135 -3.02 11.29 2.11
C VAL A 135 -3.90 11.02 3.33
N PHE A 136 -4.99 10.30 3.11
CA PHE A 136 -5.81 9.74 4.18
C PHE A 136 -5.60 8.23 4.20
N LEU A 137 -5.63 7.67 5.39
CA LEU A 137 -5.48 6.23 5.60
C LEU A 137 -6.78 5.67 6.16
N GLN A 138 -7.20 4.55 5.62
CA GLN A 138 -8.39 3.84 6.10
C GLN A 138 -8.07 2.36 6.25
N LYS A 139 -8.37 1.83 7.43
CA LYS A 139 -8.23 0.40 7.65
C LYS A 139 -9.45 -0.32 7.11
N VAL A 140 -9.22 -1.38 6.35
CA VAL A 140 -10.26 -2.27 5.86
C VAL A 140 -10.05 -3.66 6.47
N LYS A 141 -11.09 -4.48 6.47
CA LYS A 141 -10.96 -5.86 6.91
C LYS A 141 -10.26 -6.68 5.82
N ALA A 142 -9.37 -7.56 6.25
CA ALA A 142 -8.78 -8.54 5.35
C ALA A 142 -9.90 -9.36 4.69
N HIS A 143 -9.72 -9.63 3.40
CA HIS A 143 -10.64 -10.48 2.63
C HIS A 143 -12.04 -9.91 2.38
N VAL A 144 -12.24 -8.59 2.50
CA VAL A 144 -13.50 -7.99 2.06
C VAL A 144 -13.51 -7.77 0.54
N ASP A 145 -14.72 -7.66 -0.02
CA ASP A 145 -14.91 -7.60 -1.48
C ASP A 145 -14.17 -6.43 -2.13
N GLU A 146 -14.09 -5.29 -1.45
CA GLU A 146 -13.41 -4.09 -1.95
C GLU A 146 -11.91 -4.32 -2.16
N SER A 147 -11.33 -5.30 -1.48
CA SER A 147 -9.90 -5.62 -1.61
C SER A 147 -9.61 -6.77 -2.57
N HIS A 148 -10.61 -7.31 -3.25
CA HIS A 148 -10.42 -8.46 -4.15
C HIS A 148 -9.35 -8.21 -5.21
N PHE A 149 -9.26 -7.02 -5.73
CA PHE A 149 -8.25 -6.70 -6.74
C PHE A 149 -6.84 -6.75 -6.16
N ALA A 150 -6.67 -6.18 -4.98
CA ALA A 150 -5.39 -6.22 -4.28
C ALA A 150 -5.01 -7.67 -3.94
N ARG A 151 -5.98 -8.50 -3.54
CA ARG A 151 -5.71 -9.91 -3.26
C ARG A 151 -5.32 -10.69 -4.50
N GLY A 152 -6.00 -10.48 -5.62
CA GLY A 152 -5.62 -11.10 -6.88
C GLY A 152 -4.21 -10.72 -7.29
N ILE A 153 -3.85 -9.47 -7.12
CA ILE A 153 -2.52 -8.95 -7.40
C ILE A 153 -1.48 -9.56 -6.45
N ILE A 154 -1.78 -9.64 -5.17
CA ILE A 154 -0.82 -10.17 -4.19
C ILE A 154 -0.59 -11.67 -4.38
N THR A 155 -1.62 -12.43 -4.74
CA THR A 155 -1.46 -13.85 -5.03
C THR A 155 -0.48 -14.06 -6.19
N ARG A 156 -0.57 -13.23 -7.21
CA ARG A 156 0.37 -13.25 -8.32
C ARG A 156 1.77 -12.87 -7.88
N ALA A 157 1.91 -11.86 -7.03
CA ALA A 157 3.20 -11.45 -6.49
C ALA A 157 3.84 -12.53 -5.63
N GLU A 158 3.05 -13.26 -4.86
CA GLU A 158 3.53 -14.42 -4.08
C GLU A 158 4.09 -15.50 -5.02
N ALA A 159 3.39 -15.81 -6.08
CA ALA A 159 3.84 -16.80 -7.05
C ALA A 159 5.16 -16.38 -7.71
N GLU A 160 5.28 -15.13 -8.13
CA GLU A 160 6.51 -14.58 -8.70
C GLU A 160 7.67 -14.63 -7.70
N GLY A 161 7.41 -14.26 -6.44
CA GLY A 161 8.40 -14.33 -5.38
C GLY A 161 8.86 -15.77 -5.11
N ASN A 162 7.95 -16.73 -5.14
CA ASN A 162 8.26 -18.14 -4.95
C ASN A 162 9.13 -18.68 -6.09
N GLU A 163 8.84 -18.32 -7.32
CA GLU A 163 9.67 -18.71 -8.47
C GLU A 163 11.10 -18.21 -8.34
N ARG A 164 11.30 -17.01 -7.80
CA ARG A 164 12.64 -16.47 -7.56
C ARG A 164 13.37 -17.17 -6.43
N ALA A 165 12.67 -17.71 -5.46
CA ALA A 165 13.26 -18.44 -4.34
C ALA A 165 13.77 -19.83 -4.77
N ASP A 166 13.23 -20.37 -5.82
CA ASP A 166 13.65 -21.65 -6.41
C ASP A 166 14.86 -21.44 -7.34
#